data_abbbde1f11aa738770a20bf8173bf136
#
_entry.id   abbbde1f11aa738770a20bf8173bf136
#
_cell.length_a   1.000
_cell.length_b   1.000
_cell.length_c   1.000
_cell.angle_alpha   90.00
_cell.angle_beta   90.00
_cell.angle_gamma   90.00
#
_symmetry.space_group_name_H-M   'P 1'
#
loop_
_entity.id
_entity.type
_entity.pdbx_description
1 polymer ?
#
loop_
_entity_poly.entity_id
_entity_poly.type
_entity_poly.pdbx_seq_one_letter_code
_entity_poly.pdbx_strand_id
1 'polypeptide(L)'
;LVREKITIGLQVMIRPRGGDFLYTDEEYEVMKRDIQTAKELGADGVVFGLLRPDGAIDKKRCNELIRLARPMSITFHRAFDMVKNPEQSLEDLIELGVDRLLTSGLHATVICGKRVIKQLVDQSDGRIEVMAGGGVRLHNIQELVDETGVEQIHASGRKTQESDMIFRNDKVQMGIIDNQEYSVKVGDVDLIKAFRKQLSSI
;
A
#
# COMPACT_ATOMS: atom_id res chain seq x y z
N LEU A 1 2.20 13.97 15.93
CA LEU A 1 2.94 12.96 16.72
C LEU A 1 3.93 12.14 15.91
N VAL A 2 3.50 11.42 14.84
CA VAL A 2 4.42 10.57 14.06
C VAL A 2 5.53 11.39 13.43
N ARG A 3 5.18 12.46 12.70
CA ARG A 3 6.14 13.33 12.04
C ARG A 3 7.20 13.91 12.99
N GLU A 4 6.83 14.23 14.22
CA GLU A 4 7.73 14.77 15.25
C GLU A 4 8.75 13.73 15.77
N LYS A 5 8.49 12.46 15.56
CA LYS A 5 9.28 11.34 16.09
C LYS A 5 10.18 10.65 15.06
N ILE A 6 9.95 10.89 13.77
CA ILE A 6 10.68 10.20 12.70
C ILE A 6 11.30 11.21 11.72
N THR A 7 12.42 10.80 11.13
CA THR A 7 13.12 11.55 10.07
C THR A 7 13.04 10.85 8.70
N ILE A 8 12.53 9.62 8.66
CA ILE A 8 12.31 8.88 7.41
C ILE A 8 11.02 9.36 6.73
N GLY A 9 10.86 9.04 5.44
CA GLY A 9 9.68 9.40 4.66
C GLY A 9 8.39 8.84 5.29
N LEU A 10 7.39 9.70 5.46
CA LEU A 10 6.08 9.38 6.00
C LEU A 10 5.05 9.38 4.87
N GLN A 11 4.54 8.19 4.54
CA GLN A 11 3.48 8.00 3.55
C GLN A 11 2.13 7.78 4.28
N VAL A 12 1.13 8.58 3.97
CA VAL A 12 -0.19 8.52 4.62
C VAL A 12 -1.20 7.83 3.70
N MET A 13 -1.82 6.76 4.20
CA MET A 13 -2.88 6.05 3.48
C MET A 13 -4.18 6.85 3.50
N ILE A 14 -4.66 7.21 2.31
CA ILE A 14 -5.94 7.91 2.10
C ILE A 14 -6.95 6.88 1.60
N ARG A 15 -7.66 6.28 2.52
CA ARG A 15 -8.65 5.24 2.23
C ARG A 15 -9.79 5.33 3.25
N PRO A 16 -10.93 5.95 2.90
CA PRO A 16 -12.00 6.27 3.86
C PRO A 16 -12.70 5.04 4.44
N ARG A 17 -12.65 3.91 3.74
CA ARG A 17 -13.25 2.65 4.19
C ARG A 17 -12.56 1.41 3.64
N GLY A 18 -12.88 0.27 4.19
CA GLY A 18 -12.58 -1.05 3.60
C GLY A 18 -13.48 -1.38 2.39
N GLY A 19 -13.36 -2.60 1.86
CA GLY A 19 -14.08 -3.06 0.68
C GLY A 19 -13.40 -2.65 -0.63
N ASP A 20 -14.22 -2.33 -1.64
CA ASP A 20 -13.77 -1.97 -2.99
C ASP A 20 -13.10 -0.58 -3.07
N PHE A 21 -12.84 -0.12 -4.28
CA PHE A 21 -12.17 1.16 -4.56
C PHE A 21 -13.04 2.09 -5.44
N LEU A 22 -14.34 1.82 -5.49
CA LEU A 22 -15.36 2.67 -6.10
C LEU A 22 -16.00 3.52 -5.01
N TYR A 23 -15.63 4.77 -4.92
CA TYR A 23 -16.06 5.69 -3.85
C TYR A 23 -17.23 6.57 -4.26
N THR A 24 -18.13 6.87 -3.30
CA THR A 24 -19.18 7.89 -3.47
C THR A 24 -18.57 9.29 -3.53
N ASP A 25 -19.40 10.30 -3.83
CA ASP A 25 -18.95 11.69 -3.84
C ASP A 25 -18.58 12.16 -2.42
N GLU A 26 -19.30 11.72 -1.39
CA GLU A 26 -19.01 12.04 0.00
C GLU A 26 -17.69 11.41 0.48
N GLU A 27 -17.45 10.15 0.14
CA GLU A 27 -16.17 9.47 0.43
C GLU A 27 -15.01 10.16 -0.28
N TYR A 28 -15.23 10.60 -1.51
CA TYR A 28 -14.23 11.34 -2.26
C TYR A 28 -13.93 12.71 -1.63
N GLU A 29 -14.94 13.43 -1.12
CA GLU A 29 -14.73 14.67 -0.36
C GLU A 29 -13.92 14.42 0.94
N VAL A 30 -14.15 13.31 1.63
CA VAL A 30 -13.33 12.90 2.78
C VAL A 30 -11.86 12.71 2.35
N MET A 31 -11.62 12.00 1.25
CA MET A 31 -10.26 11.78 0.73
C MET A 31 -9.53 13.10 0.44
N LYS A 32 -10.20 14.08 -0.13
CA LYS A 32 -9.61 15.41 -0.38
C LYS A 32 -9.21 16.11 0.90
N ARG A 33 -10.06 16.08 1.93
CA ARG A 33 -9.76 16.68 3.24
C ARG A 33 -8.60 15.95 3.95
N ASP A 34 -8.56 14.63 3.87
CA ASP A 34 -7.49 13.83 4.45
C ASP A 34 -6.14 14.15 3.80
N ILE A 35 -6.10 14.34 2.47
CA ILE A 35 -4.89 14.76 1.74
C ILE A 35 -4.42 16.15 2.21
N GLN A 36 -5.35 17.12 2.34
CA GLN A 36 -5.02 18.46 2.84
C GLN A 36 -4.43 18.40 4.25
N THR A 37 -5.09 17.66 5.14
CA THR A 37 -4.63 17.46 6.52
C THR A 37 -3.25 16.78 6.56
N ALA A 38 -3.03 15.73 5.76
CA ALA A 38 -1.73 15.06 5.68
C ALA A 38 -0.62 16.05 5.24
N LYS A 39 -0.91 16.90 4.25
CA LYS A 39 0.00 17.93 3.75
C LYS A 39 0.32 18.98 4.81
N GLU A 40 -0.68 19.51 5.49
CA GLU A 40 -0.53 20.50 6.58
C GLU A 40 0.28 19.94 7.76
N LEU A 41 0.13 18.64 8.06
CA LEU A 41 0.85 17.96 9.11
C LEU A 41 2.26 17.47 8.69
N GLY A 42 2.72 17.80 7.47
CA GLY A 42 4.07 17.53 7.00
C GLY A 42 4.33 16.09 6.61
N ALA A 43 3.35 15.40 6.03
CA ALA A 43 3.60 14.12 5.37
C ALA A 43 4.48 14.31 4.12
N ASP A 44 5.32 13.31 3.82
CA ASP A 44 6.17 13.33 2.63
C ASP A 44 5.45 12.77 1.40
N GLY A 45 4.38 12.00 1.60
CA GLY A 45 3.58 11.44 0.53
C GLY A 45 2.24 10.90 0.98
N VAL A 46 1.39 10.62 -0.01
CA VAL A 46 0.09 9.99 0.19
C VAL A 46 -0.08 8.75 -0.67
N VAL A 47 -0.89 7.83 -0.16
CA VAL A 47 -1.15 6.54 -0.79
C VAL A 47 -2.64 6.39 -1.00
N PHE A 48 -3.10 6.30 -2.24
CA PHE A 48 -4.52 6.12 -2.56
C PHE A 48 -4.72 5.31 -3.85
N GLY A 49 -5.96 5.06 -4.23
CA GLY A 49 -6.31 4.42 -5.50
C GLY A 49 -7.83 4.37 -5.65
N LEU A 50 -8.31 4.81 -6.81
CA LEU A 50 -9.73 4.87 -7.16
C LEU A 50 -9.95 4.15 -8.48
N LEU A 51 -11.00 3.34 -8.52
CA LEU A 51 -11.42 2.62 -9.71
C LEU A 51 -12.84 3.03 -10.12
N ARG A 52 -13.12 2.87 -11.40
CA ARG A 52 -14.46 2.96 -11.98
C ARG A 52 -15.18 1.61 -11.87
N PRO A 53 -16.51 1.57 -12.05
CA PRO A 53 -17.27 0.32 -12.01
C PRO A 53 -16.82 -0.75 -13.01
N ASP A 54 -16.18 -0.33 -14.10
CA ASP A 54 -15.65 -1.21 -15.15
C ASP A 54 -14.24 -1.75 -14.87
N GLY A 55 -13.67 -1.43 -13.68
CA GLY A 55 -12.33 -1.84 -13.28
C GLY A 55 -11.20 -1.01 -13.90
N ALA A 56 -11.50 0.11 -14.55
CA ALA A 56 -10.49 1.06 -15.00
C ALA A 56 -10.11 2.05 -13.90
N ILE A 57 -8.93 2.68 -14.02
CA ILE A 57 -8.52 3.78 -13.14
C ILE A 57 -9.51 4.96 -13.31
N ASP A 58 -9.97 5.53 -12.21
CA ASP A 58 -10.72 6.80 -12.25
C ASP A 58 -9.75 7.98 -12.45
N LYS A 59 -9.31 8.15 -13.69
CA LYS A 59 -8.32 9.17 -14.07
C LYS A 59 -8.74 10.57 -13.65
N LYS A 60 -10.05 10.90 -13.75
CA LYS A 60 -10.55 12.24 -13.43
C LYS A 60 -10.34 12.55 -11.95
N ARG A 61 -10.85 11.69 -11.07
CA ARG A 61 -10.72 11.88 -9.62
C ARG A 61 -9.28 11.72 -9.15
N CYS A 62 -8.53 10.75 -9.68
CA CYS A 62 -7.10 10.59 -9.38
C CYS A 62 -6.30 11.85 -9.72
N ASN A 63 -6.51 12.46 -10.89
CA ASN A 63 -5.81 13.69 -11.28
C ASN A 63 -6.09 14.86 -10.32
N GLU A 64 -7.34 15.02 -9.86
CA GLU A 64 -7.67 16.04 -8.86
C GLU A 64 -6.95 15.80 -7.53
N LEU A 65 -6.93 14.54 -7.02
CA LEU A 65 -6.22 14.19 -5.79
C LEU A 65 -4.70 14.40 -5.93
N ILE A 66 -4.12 14.06 -7.09
CA ILE A 66 -2.70 14.27 -7.38
C ILE A 66 -2.35 15.75 -7.30
N ARG A 67 -3.14 16.61 -7.98
CA ARG A 67 -2.93 18.06 -7.94
C ARG A 67 -3.01 18.63 -6.54
N LEU A 68 -3.97 18.16 -5.74
CA LEU A 68 -4.15 18.58 -4.34
C LEU A 68 -2.96 18.15 -3.48
N ALA A 69 -2.47 16.93 -3.69
CA ALA A 69 -1.39 16.36 -2.90
C ALA A 69 -0.01 16.98 -3.21
N ARG A 70 0.26 17.37 -4.45
CA ARG A 70 1.58 17.93 -4.82
C ARG A 70 1.99 19.10 -3.91
N PRO A 71 3.27 19.20 -3.46
CA PRO A 71 4.44 18.44 -3.94
C PRO A 71 4.70 17.09 -3.22
N MET A 72 3.80 16.61 -2.35
CA MET A 72 3.96 15.28 -1.73
C MET A 72 4.05 14.20 -2.80
N SER A 73 4.81 13.13 -2.51
CA SER A 73 4.89 11.96 -3.38
C SER A 73 3.55 11.18 -3.42
N ILE A 74 3.25 10.59 -4.58
CA ILE A 74 2.00 9.88 -4.83
C ILE A 74 2.29 8.40 -5.03
N THR A 75 1.67 7.55 -4.20
CA THR A 75 1.68 6.10 -4.42
C THR A 75 0.26 5.63 -4.74
N PHE A 76 0.08 4.94 -5.86
CA PHE A 76 -1.15 4.22 -6.15
C PHE A 76 -1.08 2.84 -5.48
N HIS A 77 -2.02 2.56 -4.60
CA HIS A 77 -1.99 1.34 -3.78
C HIS A 77 -2.57 0.12 -4.51
N ARG A 78 -2.77 -0.98 -3.78
CA ARG A 78 -3.28 -2.26 -4.27
C ARG A 78 -4.70 -2.24 -4.88
N ALA A 79 -5.35 -1.09 -5.05
CA ALA A 79 -6.48 -0.97 -5.96
C ALA A 79 -6.09 -1.42 -7.37
N PHE A 80 -4.80 -1.26 -7.74
CA PHE A 80 -4.25 -1.76 -8.99
C PHE A 80 -4.40 -3.28 -9.14
N ASP A 81 -4.37 -4.04 -8.06
CA ASP A 81 -4.56 -5.49 -8.13
C ASP A 81 -6.01 -5.90 -8.51
N MET A 82 -6.93 -4.93 -8.60
CA MET A 82 -8.35 -5.12 -8.98
C MET A 82 -8.69 -4.52 -10.34
N VAL A 83 -7.72 -4.04 -11.11
CA VAL A 83 -7.96 -3.48 -12.44
C VAL A 83 -8.25 -4.57 -13.46
N LYS A 84 -9.04 -4.22 -14.47
CA LYS A 84 -9.39 -5.13 -15.58
C LYS A 84 -8.23 -5.34 -16.56
N ASN A 85 -7.46 -4.30 -16.83
CA ASN A 85 -6.34 -4.32 -17.80
C ASN A 85 -5.11 -3.67 -17.13
N PRO A 86 -4.16 -4.46 -16.62
CA PRO A 86 -3.00 -3.93 -15.90
C PRO A 86 -2.04 -3.15 -16.79
N GLU A 87 -1.84 -3.56 -18.05
CA GLU A 87 -0.92 -2.87 -18.97
C GLU A 87 -1.42 -1.45 -19.26
N GLN A 88 -2.70 -1.29 -19.62
CA GLN A 88 -3.29 0.02 -19.86
C GLN A 88 -3.34 0.85 -18.56
N SER A 89 -3.66 0.21 -17.45
CA SER A 89 -3.72 0.91 -16.14
C SER A 89 -2.36 1.43 -15.70
N LEU A 90 -1.26 0.73 -16.01
CA LEU A 90 0.09 1.22 -15.75
C LEU A 90 0.37 2.50 -16.56
N GLU A 91 0.07 2.50 -17.86
CA GLU A 91 0.23 3.71 -18.70
C GLU A 91 -0.64 4.87 -18.20
N ASP A 92 -1.87 4.59 -17.77
CA ASP A 92 -2.76 5.61 -17.19
C ASP A 92 -2.15 6.25 -15.93
N LEU A 93 -1.50 5.46 -15.05
CA LEU A 93 -0.81 5.98 -13.87
C LEU A 93 0.44 6.79 -14.22
N ILE A 94 1.20 6.36 -15.22
CA ILE A 94 2.37 7.09 -15.72
C ILE A 94 1.93 8.45 -16.30
N GLU A 95 0.89 8.47 -17.14
CA GLU A 95 0.33 9.70 -17.71
C GLU A 95 -0.18 10.67 -16.64
N LEU A 96 -0.76 10.15 -15.55
CA LEU A 96 -1.20 10.94 -14.41
C LEU A 96 -0.04 11.49 -13.56
N GLY A 97 1.18 11.02 -13.78
CA GLY A 97 2.35 11.43 -13.00
C GLY A 97 2.36 10.86 -11.59
N VAL A 98 1.89 9.62 -11.41
CA VAL A 98 2.03 8.89 -10.16
C VAL A 98 3.49 8.48 -9.99
N ASP A 99 4.06 8.69 -8.79
CA ASP A 99 5.48 8.42 -8.55
C ASP A 99 5.74 6.92 -8.32
N ARG A 100 4.77 6.21 -7.71
CA ARG A 100 4.95 4.81 -7.31
C ARG A 100 3.67 4.00 -7.43
N LEU A 101 3.79 2.75 -7.89
CA LEU A 101 2.74 1.74 -7.93
C LEU A 101 3.03 0.64 -6.91
N LEU A 102 2.11 0.41 -5.96
CA LEU A 102 2.15 -0.73 -5.05
C LEU A 102 1.22 -1.85 -5.55
N THR A 103 1.78 -3.01 -5.84
CA THR A 103 1.04 -4.16 -6.38
C THR A 103 1.53 -5.50 -5.82
N SER A 104 0.69 -6.51 -5.81
CA SER A 104 1.04 -7.92 -5.64
C SER A 104 1.00 -8.71 -6.96
N GLY A 105 0.92 -7.99 -8.10
CA GLY A 105 0.82 -8.60 -9.42
C GLY A 105 -0.55 -9.24 -9.68
N LEU A 106 -1.63 -8.59 -9.22
CA LEU A 106 -3.02 -9.04 -9.38
C LEU A 106 -3.33 -10.41 -8.73
N HIS A 107 -2.52 -10.82 -7.78
CA HIS A 107 -2.67 -12.08 -7.03
C HIS A 107 -2.75 -11.85 -5.52
N ALA A 108 -3.11 -12.89 -4.77
CA ALA A 108 -3.18 -12.82 -3.32
C ALA A 108 -1.82 -12.45 -2.67
N THR A 109 -0.72 -12.93 -3.26
CA THR A 109 0.64 -12.68 -2.79
C THR A 109 1.58 -12.32 -3.93
N VAL A 110 2.68 -11.61 -3.61
CA VAL A 110 3.74 -11.24 -4.56
C VAL A 110 4.37 -12.46 -5.23
N ILE A 111 4.49 -13.59 -4.54
CA ILE A 111 5.07 -14.81 -5.12
C ILE A 111 4.17 -15.40 -6.19
N CYS A 112 2.85 -15.42 -5.98
CA CYS A 112 1.91 -15.84 -7.00
C CYS A 112 1.87 -14.86 -8.19
N GLY A 113 2.08 -13.57 -7.93
CA GLY A 113 2.01 -12.50 -8.92
C GLY A 113 3.35 -12.11 -9.56
N LYS A 114 4.46 -12.77 -9.21
CA LYS A 114 5.82 -12.36 -9.64
C LYS A 114 5.97 -12.19 -11.14
N ARG A 115 5.30 -13.03 -11.96
CA ARG A 115 5.33 -12.88 -13.43
C ARG A 115 4.71 -11.56 -13.89
N VAL A 116 3.57 -11.17 -13.31
CA VAL A 116 2.92 -9.91 -13.62
C VAL A 116 3.75 -8.73 -13.11
N ILE A 117 4.30 -8.84 -11.89
CA ILE A 117 5.19 -7.81 -11.33
C ILE A 117 6.36 -7.55 -12.28
N LYS A 118 7.03 -8.63 -12.75
CA LYS A 118 8.12 -8.48 -13.73
C LYS A 118 7.67 -7.78 -15.01
N GLN A 119 6.52 -8.15 -15.57
CA GLN A 119 5.97 -7.49 -16.76
C GLN A 119 5.73 -6.00 -16.53
N LEU A 120 5.21 -5.63 -15.36
CA LEU A 120 5.00 -4.22 -14.99
C LEU A 120 6.32 -3.46 -14.79
N VAL A 121 7.34 -4.09 -14.20
CA VAL A 121 8.68 -3.52 -14.08
C VAL A 121 9.28 -3.28 -15.47
N ASP A 122 9.26 -4.29 -16.34
CA ASP A 122 9.78 -4.17 -17.70
C ASP A 122 9.01 -3.09 -18.50
N GLN A 123 7.67 -3.04 -18.41
CA GLN A 123 6.85 -2.04 -19.08
C GLN A 123 7.05 -0.64 -18.52
N SER A 124 7.26 -0.50 -17.21
CA SER A 124 7.42 0.81 -16.56
C SER A 124 8.63 1.58 -17.12
N ASP A 125 9.69 0.88 -17.50
CA ASP A 125 10.93 1.44 -18.05
C ASP A 125 11.44 2.64 -17.22
N GLY A 126 11.36 2.53 -15.90
CA GLY A 126 11.76 3.60 -14.96
C GLY A 126 10.85 4.83 -14.93
N ARG A 127 9.74 4.86 -15.70
CA ARG A 127 8.80 5.98 -15.72
C ARG A 127 7.92 6.09 -14.47
N ILE A 128 7.77 4.99 -13.74
CA ILE A 128 7.09 4.88 -12.46
C ILE A 128 7.78 3.82 -11.61
N GLU A 129 7.95 4.04 -10.31
CA GLU A 129 8.51 3.04 -9.41
C GLU A 129 7.50 1.91 -9.14
N VAL A 130 7.85 0.67 -9.46
CA VAL A 130 7.03 -0.50 -9.13
C VAL A 130 7.47 -1.05 -7.77
N MET A 131 6.59 -0.97 -6.78
CA MET A 131 6.80 -1.49 -5.43
C MET A 131 6.03 -2.79 -5.26
N ALA A 132 6.72 -3.89 -4.96
CA ALA A 132 6.09 -5.16 -4.67
C ALA A 132 5.60 -5.23 -3.22
N GLY A 133 4.31 -5.56 -3.02
CA GLY A 133 3.73 -5.71 -1.69
C GLY A 133 2.51 -6.60 -1.64
N GLY A 134 2.39 -7.34 -0.54
CA GLY A 134 1.36 -8.36 -0.33
C GLY A 134 2.00 -9.74 -0.11
N GLY A 135 2.19 -10.11 1.15
CA GLY A 135 2.80 -11.39 1.52
C GLY A 135 4.33 -11.43 1.40
N VAL A 136 5.01 -10.29 1.36
CA VAL A 136 6.49 -10.23 1.45
C VAL A 136 6.93 -10.70 2.84
N ARG A 137 7.92 -11.60 2.87
CA ARG A 137 8.51 -12.21 4.06
C ARG A 137 10.02 -12.37 3.87
N LEU A 138 10.77 -12.51 4.96
CA LEU A 138 12.22 -12.72 4.91
C LEU A 138 12.62 -13.90 4.01
N HIS A 139 11.87 -15.00 4.04
CA HIS A 139 12.20 -16.19 3.26
C HIS A 139 11.95 -16.08 1.75
N ASN A 140 11.18 -15.09 1.29
CA ASN A 140 10.83 -14.95 -0.12
C ASN A 140 11.33 -13.67 -0.80
N ILE A 141 11.99 -12.80 -0.04
CA ILE A 141 12.40 -11.48 -0.56
C ILE A 141 13.49 -11.60 -1.64
N GLN A 142 14.44 -12.52 -1.46
CA GLN A 142 15.51 -12.75 -2.44
C GLN A 142 14.94 -13.24 -3.77
N GLU A 143 14.11 -14.30 -3.72
CA GLU A 143 13.42 -14.81 -4.91
C GLU A 143 12.61 -13.72 -5.62
N LEU A 144 11.89 -12.89 -4.85
CA LEU A 144 11.07 -11.82 -5.40
C LEU A 144 11.93 -10.80 -6.17
N VAL A 145 13.03 -10.33 -5.59
CA VAL A 145 13.92 -9.36 -6.23
C VAL A 145 14.60 -9.96 -7.46
N ASP A 146 15.18 -11.16 -7.34
CA ASP A 146 15.91 -11.82 -8.42
C ASP A 146 15.03 -12.10 -9.64
N GLU A 147 13.77 -12.50 -9.42
CA GLU A 147 12.87 -12.86 -10.51
C GLU A 147 12.09 -11.68 -11.10
N THR A 148 11.89 -10.60 -10.35
CA THR A 148 11.07 -9.48 -10.81
C THR A 148 11.84 -8.23 -11.17
N GLY A 149 13.03 -8.04 -10.59
CA GLY A 149 13.82 -6.82 -10.74
C GLY A 149 13.23 -5.61 -10.00
N VAL A 150 12.32 -5.80 -9.03
CA VAL A 150 11.81 -4.68 -8.24
C VAL A 150 12.89 -4.09 -7.35
N GLU A 151 12.96 -2.75 -7.30
CA GLU A 151 13.87 -2.02 -6.44
C GLU A 151 13.20 -1.58 -5.13
N GLN A 152 11.87 -1.67 -5.04
CA GLN A 152 11.10 -1.26 -3.86
C GLN A 152 10.19 -2.38 -3.37
N ILE A 153 10.15 -2.53 -2.05
CA ILE A 153 9.38 -3.57 -1.38
C ILE A 153 8.54 -2.97 -0.26
N HIS A 154 7.28 -3.39 -0.18
CA HIS A 154 6.40 -3.11 0.94
C HIS A 154 6.20 -4.36 1.79
N ALA A 155 6.66 -4.34 3.03
CA ALA A 155 6.50 -5.42 3.98
C ALA A 155 5.81 -4.95 5.27
N SER A 156 5.03 -5.83 5.89
CA SER A 156 4.45 -5.57 7.20
C SER A 156 5.45 -5.91 8.30
N GLY A 157 5.98 -4.90 8.97
CA GLY A 157 6.86 -5.05 10.15
C GLY A 157 6.07 -5.23 11.44
N ARG A 158 5.11 -6.18 11.49
CA ARG A 158 4.20 -6.35 12.63
C ARG A 158 4.28 -7.75 13.21
N LYS A 159 4.10 -7.85 14.53
CA LYS A 159 3.83 -9.10 15.24
C LYS A 159 2.50 -9.03 15.99
N THR A 160 1.95 -10.19 16.34
CA THR A 160 0.82 -10.29 17.24
C THR A 160 1.35 -10.21 18.68
N GLN A 161 0.75 -9.38 19.49
CA GLN A 161 0.98 -9.29 20.92
C GLN A 161 -0.32 -9.61 21.65
N GLU A 162 -0.24 -10.53 22.60
CA GLU A 162 -1.37 -10.84 23.46
C GLU A 162 -1.68 -9.66 24.39
N SER A 163 -2.97 -9.53 24.71
CA SER A 163 -3.45 -8.52 25.65
C SER A 163 -3.08 -8.88 27.09
N ASP A 164 -2.69 -7.90 27.88
CA ASP A 164 -2.46 -8.04 29.32
C ASP A 164 -3.78 -8.11 30.13
N MET A 165 -4.95 -8.11 29.49
CA MET A 165 -6.24 -8.27 30.17
C MET A 165 -6.32 -9.64 30.85
N ILE A 166 -6.55 -9.64 32.16
CA ILE A 166 -6.70 -10.86 32.99
C ILE A 166 -8.08 -11.47 32.79
N PHE A 167 -9.14 -10.63 32.87
CA PHE A 167 -10.50 -11.10 32.61
C PHE A 167 -10.71 -11.22 31.09
N ARG A 168 -11.23 -12.39 30.66
CA ARG A 168 -11.61 -12.66 29.27
C ARG A 168 -13.05 -13.15 29.22
N ASN A 169 -13.84 -12.63 28.31
CA ASN A 169 -15.20 -13.07 28.08
C ASN A 169 -15.27 -13.88 26.76
N ASP A 170 -15.18 -15.18 26.88
CA ASP A 170 -15.16 -16.10 25.72
C ASP A 170 -16.56 -16.29 25.07
N LYS A 171 -17.60 -15.63 25.63
CA LYS A 171 -18.97 -15.69 25.10
C LYS A 171 -19.28 -14.59 24.07
N VAL A 172 -18.37 -13.63 23.91
CA VAL A 172 -18.57 -12.46 23.03
C VAL A 172 -17.48 -12.41 21.97
N GLN A 173 -17.91 -12.35 20.73
CA GLN A 173 -17.06 -12.11 19.57
C GLN A 173 -17.38 -10.72 19.00
N MET A 174 -16.39 -9.83 18.96
CA MET A 174 -16.54 -8.44 18.53
C MET A 174 -16.07 -8.19 17.10
N GLY A 175 -15.27 -9.10 16.54
CA GLY A 175 -14.65 -8.96 15.21
C GLY A 175 -15.16 -10.00 14.20
N ILE A 176 -14.75 -9.81 12.94
CA ILE A 176 -15.02 -10.74 11.82
C ILE A 176 -14.14 -12.00 11.92
N ILE A 177 -13.03 -11.92 12.65
CA ILE A 177 -12.06 -13.01 12.79
C ILE A 177 -12.11 -13.55 14.22
N ASP A 178 -12.30 -14.84 14.34
CA ASP A 178 -12.41 -15.54 15.63
C ASP A 178 -11.17 -15.33 16.50
N ASN A 179 -11.41 -15.12 17.81
CA ASN A 179 -10.39 -15.07 18.87
C ASN A 179 -9.33 -13.96 18.71
N GLN A 180 -9.68 -12.79 18.16
CA GLN A 180 -8.76 -11.63 18.08
C GLN A 180 -9.04 -10.52 19.10
N GLU A 181 -10.02 -10.68 19.98
CA GLU A 181 -10.38 -9.67 20.99
C GLU A 181 -9.28 -9.38 21.99
N TYR A 182 -8.41 -10.34 22.24
CA TYR A 182 -7.33 -10.27 23.23
C TYR A 182 -5.94 -10.26 22.62
N SER A 183 -5.84 -9.87 21.35
CA SER A 183 -4.57 -9.71 20.66
C SER A 183 -4.55 -8.45 19.80
N VAL A 184 -3.39 -7.80 19.70
CA VAL A 184 -3.18 -6.61 18.88
C VAL A 184 -1.98 -6.77 17.95
N LYS A 185 -2.02 -6.11 16.80
CA LYS A 185 -0.85 -6.03 15.92
C LYS A 185 0.00 -4.84 16.31
N VAL A 186 1.25 -5.09 16.69
CA VAL A 186 2.23 -4.07 17.07
C VAL A 186 3.44 -4.10 16.14
N GLY A 187 4.20 -3.01 16.07
CA GLY A 187 5.45 -2.97 15.33
C GLY A 187 6.48 -3.96 15.90
N ASP A 188 7.18 -4.67 15.02
CA ASP A 188 8.25 -5.60 15.39
C ASP A 188 9.60 -5.04 14.93
N VAL A 189 10.34 -4.47 15.87
CA VAL A 189 11.63 -3.84 15.59
C VAL A 189 12.67 -4.84 15.08
N ASP A 190 12.65 -6.07 15.62
CA ASP A 190 13.64 -7.09 15.21
C ASP A 190 13.36 -7.62 13.82
N LEU A 191 12.08 -7.80 13.47
CA LEU A 191 11.67 -8.12 12.11
C LEU A 191 12.08 -7.01 11.12
N ILE A 192 11.87 -5.74 11.48
CA ILE A 192 12.26 -4.60 10.63
C ILE A 192 13.78 -4.56 10.43
N LYS A 193 14.57 -4.80 11.49
CA LYS A 193 16.04 -4.90 11.39
C LYS A 193 16.47 -6.05 10.49
N ALA A 194 15.81 -7.21 10.57
CA ALA A 194 16.10 -8.38 9.74
C ALA A 194 15.82 -8.08 8.26
N PHE A 195 14.68 -7.46 7.93
CA PHE A 195 14.39 -7.00 6.57
C PHE A 195 15.48 -6.04 6.05
N ARG A 196 15.82 -5.04 6.84
CA ARG A 196 16.85 -4.07 6.46
C ARG A 196 18.20 -4.73 6.20
N LYS A 197 18.62 -5.67 7.07
CA LYS A 197 19.88 -6.40 6.91
C LYS A 197 19.89 -7.21 5.60
N GLN A 198 18.82 -7.93 5.32
CA GLN A 198 18.72 -8.76 4.12
C GLN A 198 18.71 -7.90 2.84
N LEU A 199 17.94 -6.80 2.82
CA LEU A 199 17.91 -5.88 1.68
C LEU A 199 19.26 -5.19 1.41
N SER A 200 20.08 -4.98 2.44
CA SER A 200 21.42 -4.42 2.25
C SER A 200 22.44 -5.41 1.67
N SER A 201 22.08 -6.68 1.53
CA SER A 201 22.93 -7.75 0.96
C SER A 201 22.49 -8.21 -0.42
N ILE A 202 21.38 -7.70 -0.93
CA ILE A 202 20.86 -7.85 -2.28
C ILE A 202 21.28 -6.64 -3.13
#